data_dcad86d34e4f4f8ace138f57877be88f
#
_entry.id   dcad86d34e4f4f8ace138f57877be88f
#
_cell.length_a   1.000
_cell.length_b   1.000
_cell.length_c   1.000
_cell.angle_alpha   90.00
_cell.angle_beta   90.00
_cell.angle_gamma   90.00
#
_symmetry.space_group_name_H-M   'P 1'
#
loop_
_entity.id
_entity.type
_entity.pdbx_description
1 polymer ?
#
loop_
_entity_poly.entity_id
_entity_poly.type
_entity_poly.pdbx_seq_one_letter_code
_entity_poly.pdbx_strand_id
1 'polypeptide(L)'
;SFNTDAMAMLKSKIAQERTFELDVTNGLINKQRFDPRRVDVSAKVGTVERWIINSSLPVGFTIQGAKFVIESQDDVNVDASELAWKDTVWVKKKVQILVKFEQPSSNTHPFLFGSSNLMLADMGSLGIMIVQ
;
A
#
# COMPACT_ATOMS: atom_id res chain seq x y z
N SER A 1 4.85 -10.71 16.81
CA SER A 1 3.42 -10.46 16.80
C SER A 1 3.11 -9.02 17.21
N PHE A 2 2.01 -8.53 16.75
CA PHE A 2 1.52 -7.19 17.02
C PHE A 2 0.53 -7.23 18.18
N ASN A 3 0.50 -6.21 19.03
CA ASN A 3 -0.47 -6.14 20.11
C ASN A 3 -1.38 -4.92 19.97
N THR A 4 -2.42 -4.86 20.81
CA THR A 4 -3.42 -3.80 20.77
C THR A 4 -2.81 -2.41 21.01
N ASP A 5 -1.82 -2.30 21.91
CA ASP A 5 -1.17 -1.03 22.22
C ASP A 5 -0.35 -0.52 21.05
N ALA A 6 0.37 -1.41 20.36
CA ALA A 6 1.13 -1.05 19.17
C ALA A 6 0.21 -0.58 18.05
N MET A 7 -0.96 -1.22 17.88
CA MET A 7 -1.95 -0.81 16.91
C MET A 7 -2.52 0.56 17.22
N ALA A 8 -2.85 0.82 18.48
CA ALA A 8 -3.34 2.12 18.93
C ALA A 8 -2.30 3.22 18.66
N MET A 9 -1.02 2.91 18.91
CA MET A 9 0.06 3.87 18.66
C MET A 9 0.20 4.18 17.17
N LEU A 10 0.11 3.19 16.29
CA LEU A 10 0.11 3.42 14.84
C LEU A 10 -1.05 4.32 14.42
N LYS A 11 -2.25 4.01 14.90
CA LYS A 11 -3.45 4.79 14.56
C LYS A 11 -3.34 6.24 15.02
N SER A 12 -2.64 6.50 16.13
CA SER A 12 -2.44 7.86 16.62
C SER A 12 -1.53 8.70 15.72
N LYS A 13 -0.74 8.06 14.84
CA LYS A 13 0.23 8.72 13.97
C LYS A 13 -0.26 8.87 12.53
N ILE A 14 -1.50 8.51 12.23
CA ILE A 14 -2.02 8.58 10.87
C ILE A 14 -2.04 10.05 10.42
N ALA A 15 -1.21 10.35 9.42
CA ALA A 15 -1.08 11.70 8.86
C ALA A 15 -2.04 11.93 7.70
N GLN A 16 -2.41 10.85 6.99
CA GLN A 16 -3.18 10.96 5.77
C GLN A 16 -3.84 9.60 5.44
N GLU A 17 -4.96 9.67 4.73
CA GLU A 17 -5.65 8.51 4.18
C GLU A 17 -5.66 8.63 2.66
N ARG A 18 -5.38 7.52 1.95
CA ARG A 18 -5.42 7.45 0.49
C ARG A 18 -6.26 6.27 0.06
N THR A 19 -6.93 6.41 -1.08
CA THR A 19 -7.68 5.32 -1.70
C THR A 19 -7.10 5.03 -3.08
N PHE A 20 -6.86 3.75 -3.37
CA PHE A 20 -6.35 3.29 -4.65
C PHE A 20 -7.33 2.31 -5.26
N GLU A 21 -7.77 2.60 -6.48
CA GLU A 21 -8.61 1.72 -7.28
C GLU A 21 -7.72 1.00 -8.28
N LEU A 22 -7.52 -0.31 -8.12
CA LEU A 22 -6.74 -1.12 -9.03
C LEU A 22 -7.65 -1.69 -10.11
N ASP A 23 -7.46 -1.27 -11.34
CA ASP A 23 -8.05 -1.90 -12.51
C ASP A 23 -7.04 -2.90 -13.05
N VAL A 24 -7.13 -4.14 -12.60
CA VAL A 24 -6.12 -5.16 -12.88
C VAL A 24 -6.12 -5.52 -14.37
N THR A 25 -7.29 -5.59 -14.97
CA THR A 25 -7.42 -5.95 -16.38
C THR A 25 -6.72 -4.96 -17.30
N ASN A 26 -6.85 -3.67 -17.01
CA ASN A 26 -6.31 -2.60 -17.85
C ASN A 26 -4.98 -2.04 -17.32
N GLY A 27 -4.49 -2.52 -16.19
CA GLY A 27 -3.23 -2.08 -15.62
C GLY A 27 -3.23 -0.64 -15.12
N LEU A 28 -4.33 -0.21 -14.48
CA LEU A 28 -4.49 1.17 -14.04
C LEU A 28 -4.56 1.26 -12.52
N ILE A 29 -4.06 2.37 -11.98
CA ILE A 29 -4.35 2.81 -10.60
C ILE A 29 -5.06 4.15 -10.70
N ASN A 30 -6.21 4.27 -10.05
CA ASN A 30 -7.01 5.49 -10.09
C ASN A 30 -7.20 6.01 -11.51
N LYS A 31 -7.46 5.07 -12.44
CA LYS A 31 -7.71 5.32 -13.86
C LYS A 31 -6.49 5.84 -14.64
N GLN A 32 -5.29 5.72 -14.07
CA GLN A 32 -4.05 6.18 -14.71
C GLN A 32 -3.09 5.02 -14.94
N ARG A 33 -2.43 5.04 -16.10
CA ARG A 33 -1.34 4.11 -16.41
C ARG A 33 -0.09 4.50 -15.65
N PHE A 34 0.78 3.52 -15.44
CA PHE A 34 2.10 3.77 -14.89
C PHE A 34 2.87 4.78 -15.75
N ASP A 35 3.42 5.80 -15.11
CA ASP A 35 4.27 6.79 -15.77
C ASP A 35 5.53 6.96 -14.90
N PRO A 36 6.71 6.53 -15.40
CA PRO A 36 7.95 6.61 -14.62
C PRO A 36 8.39 8.03 -14.31
N ARG A 37 7.77 9.04 -14.93
CA ARG A 37 8.07 10.45 -14.69
C ARG A 37 7.13 11.10 -13.70
N ARG A 38 6.11 10.39 -13.24
CA ARG A 38 5.12 10.92 -12.31
C ARG A 38 5.32 10.33 -10.93
N VAL A 39 5.30 11.18 -9.91
CA VAL A 39 5.26 10.74 -8.51
C VAL A 39 3.79 10.63 -8.10
N ASP A 40 3.37 9.42 -7.77
CA ASP A 40 1.98 9.14 -7.39
C ASP A 40 1.73 9.35 -5.89
N VAL A 41 2.74 9.11 -5.08
CA VAL A 41 2.67 9.29 -3.61
C VAL A 41 3.91 10.01 -3.13
N SER A 42 3.71 11.08 -2.38
CA SER A 42 4.77 11.73 -1.60
C SER A 42 4.42 11.59 -0.13
N ALA A 43 5.29 10.95 0.64
CA ALA A 43 5.10 10.73 2.06
C ALA A 43 6.30 11.24 2.85
N LYS A 44 6.13 11.38 4.17
CA LYS A 44 7.19 11.85 5.07
C LYS A 44 7.70 10.72 5.93
N VAL A 45 9.03 10.63 6.08
CA VAL A 45 9.65 9.71 7.03
C VAL A 45 9.09 9.95 8.42
N GLY A 46 8.80 8.87 9.13
CA GLY A 46 8.28 8.93 10.50
C GLY A 46 6.77 9.02 10.60
N THR A 47 6.06 9.08 9.47
CA THR A 47 4.60 9.12 9.47
C THR A 47 3.99 7.76 9.16
N VAL A 48 2.69 7.65 9.46
CA VAL A 48 1.85 6.50 9.10
C VAL A 48 0.71 7.02 8.23
N GLU A 49 0.34 6.24 7.22
CA GLU A 49 -0.84 6.53 6.41
C GLU A 49 -1.77 5.33 6.37
N ARG A 50 -3.06 5.60 6.28
CA ARG A 50 -4.04 4.56 6.01
C ARG A 50 -4.27 4.49 4.51
N TRP A 51 -4.06 3.32 3.92
CA TRP A 51 -4.33 3.09 2.51
C TRP A 51 -5.49 2.12 2.36
N ILE A 52 -6.47 2.53 1.58
CA ILE A 52 -7.62 1.71 1.22
C ILE A 52 -7.41 1.26 -0.22
N ILE A 53 -7.29 -0.04 -0.43
CA ILE A 53 -7.01 -0.61 -1.75
C ILE A 53 -8.19 -1.43 -2.20
N ASN A 54 -8.84 -1.00 -3.27
CA ASN A 54 -9.91 -1.72 -3.93
C ASN A 54 -9.39 -2.32 -5.23
N SER A 55 -9.78 -3.53 -5.55
CA SER A 55 -9.32 -4.21 -6.76
C SER A 55 -10.48 -4.79 -7.54
N SER A 56 -10.44 -4.63 -8.86
CA SER A 56 -11.44 -5.19 -9.78
C SER A 56 -11.38 -6.71 -9.85
N LEU A 57 -10.20 -7.29 -9.62
CA LEU A 57 -9.97 -8.74 -9.59
C LEU A 57 -9.01 -9.06 -8.44
N PRO A 58 -9.02 -10.31 -7.92
CA PRO A 58 -8.06 -10.69 -6.90
C PRO A 58 -6.62 -10.51 -7.39
N VAL A 59 -5.79 -9.89 -6.57
CA VAL A 59 -4.40 -9.57 -6.94
C VAL A 59 -3.53 -9.42 -5.69
N GLY A 60 -2.23 -9.71 -5.82
CA GLY A 60 -1.26 -9.34 -4.80
C GLY A 60 -0.93 -7.85 -4.90
N PHE A 61 -0.76 -7.21 -3.76
CA PHE A 61 -0.37 -5.80 -3.68
C PHE A 61 0.90 -5.68 -2.84
N THR A 62 1.90 -4.99 -3.38
CA THR A 62 3.23 -4.87 -2.77
C THR A 62 3.63 -3.41 -2.65
N ILE A 63 4.32 -3.05 -1.56
CA ILE A 63 4.95 -1.76 -1.39
C ILE A 63 6.44 -1.99 -1.17
N GLN A 64 7.28 -1.37 -2.00
CA GLN A 64 8.72 -1.36 -1.78
C GLN A 64 9.09 -0.28 -0.75
N GLY A 65 10.06 -0.58 0.10
CA GLY A 65 10.65 0.40 1.00
C GLY A 65 9.79 0.83 2.18
N ALA A 66 8.62 0.23 2.37
CA ALA A 66 7.76 0.49 3.51
C ALA A 66 7.11 -0.80 3.97
N LYS A 67 6.74 -0.85 5.23
CA LYS A 67 6.02 -1.98 5.82
C LYS A 67 4.63 -1.52 6.21
N PHE A 68 3.71 -2.46 6.26
CA PHE A 68 2.33 -2.17 6.66
C PHE A 68 1.74 -3.30 7.49
N VAL A 69 0.66 -2.95 8.17
CA VAL A 69 -0.19 -3.89 8.91
C VAL A 69 -1.54 -3.91 8.23
N ILE A 70 -2.13 -5.08 8.06
CA ILE A 70 -3.48 -5.21 7.51
C ILE A 70 -4.47 -4.92 8.62
N GLU A 71 -5.28 -3.88 8.44
CA GLU A 71 -6.30 -3.48 9.40
C GLU A 71 -7.60 -4.23 9.17
N SER A 72 -8.02 -4.36 7.92
CA SER A 72 -9.22 -5.09 7.53
C SER A 72 -9.10 -5.67 6.13
N GLN A 73 -9.87 -6.73 5.88
CA GLN A 73 -9.98 -7.39 4.57
C GLN A 73 -11.46 -7.57 4.26
N ASP A 74 -11.89 -7.03 3.13
CA ASP A 74 -13.30 -7.07 2.68
C ASP A 74 -14.27 -6.61 3.79
N ASP A 75 -13.89 -5.49 4.44
CA ASP A 75 -14.62 -4.85 5.54
C ASP A 75 -14.70 -5.67 6.83
N VAL A 76 -13.89 -6.72 6.96
CA VAL A 76 -13.78 -7.50 8.19
C VAL A 76 -12.43 -7.20 8.85
N ASN A 77 -12.47 -6.74 10.10
CA ASN A 77 -11.25 -6.44 10.86
C ASN A 77 -10.42 -7.71 11.05
N VAL A 78 -9.10 -7.57 10.88
CA VAL A 78 -8.15 -8.64 11.13
C VAL A 78 -8.02 -8.82 12.65
N ASP A 79 -8.01 -10.08 13.12
CA ASP A 79 -7.84 -10.39 14.52
C ASP A 79 -6.48 -9.88 15.01
N ALA A 80 -6.46 -9.29 16.21
CA ALA A 80 -5.23 -8.73 16.79
C ALA A 80 -4.09 -9.76 16.86
N SER A 81 -4.40 -11.04 17.05
CA SER A 81 -3.40 -12.11 17.09
C SER A 81 -2.74 -12.37 15.73
N GLU A 82 -3.36 -11.94 14.65
CA GLU A 82 -2.87 -12.14 13.28
C GLU A 82 -2.18 -10.91 12.71
N LEU A 83 -2.14 -9.82 13.46
CA LEU A 83 -1.50 -8.58 13.01
C LEU A 83 0.02 -8.75 12.98
N ALA A 84 0.63 -8.39 11.88
CA ALA A 84 2.07 -8.46 11.68
C ALA A 84 2.51 -7.47 10.61
N TRP A 85 3.78 -7.08 10.64
CA TRP A 85 4.38 -6.25 9.59
C TRP A 85 4.55 -7.05 8.32
N LYS A 86 4.09 -6.48 7.21
CA LYS A 86 4.11 -7.10 5.87
C LYS A 86 4.56 -6.09 4.83
N ASP A 87 4.98 -6.58 3.67
CA ASP A 87 5.23 -5.77 2.49
C ASP A 87 4.34 -6.18 1.30
N THR A 88 3.60 -7.27 1.45
CA THR A 88 2.71 -7.81 0.41
C THR A 88 1.42 -8.30 1.04
N VAL A 89 0.31 -8.10 0.35
CA VAL A 89 -1.02 -8.58 0.78
C VAL A 89 -1.81 -9.05 -0.42
N TRP A 90 -2.62 -10.10 -0.22
CA TRP A 90 -3.58 -10.56 -1.22
C TRP A 90 -4.87 -9.76 -1.09
N VAL A 91 -5.26 -9.08 -2.16
CA VAL A 91 -6.48 -8.27 -2.20
C VAL A 91 -7.53 -9.01 -3.00
N LYS A 92 -8.57 -9.51 -2.35
CA LYS A 92 -9.70 -10.12 -3.04
C LYS A 92 -10.58 -9.05 -3.67
N LYS A 93 -11.07 -8.11 -2.86
CA LYS A 93 -11.89 -6.98 -3.27
C LYS A 93 -11.38 -5.69 -2.65
N LYS A 94 -11.09 -5.70 -1.35
CA LYS A 94 -10.72 -4.51 -0.60
C LYS A 94 -9.83 -4.88 0.58
N VAL A 95 -8.78 -4.12 0.78
CA VAL A 95 -8.01 -4.17 2.03
C VAL A 95 -7.79 -2.76 2.53
N GLN A 96 -7.67 -2.64 3.83
CA GLN A 96 -7.32 -1.40 4.49
C GLN A 96 -6.05 -1.68 5.30
N ILE A 97 -5.01 -0.92 5.02
CA ILE A 97 -3.68 -1.14 5.60
C ILE A 97 -3.17 0.15 6.26
N LEU A 98 -2.31 -0.01 7.26
CA LEU A 98 -1.59 1.10 7.89
C LEU A 98 -0.13 0.98 7.48
N VAL A 99 0.34 1.96 6.72
CA VAL A 99 1.68 1.97 6.13
C VAL A 99 2.58 2.85 6.96
N LYS A 100 3.73 2.33 7.35
CA LYS A 100 4.72 3.06 8.12
C LYS A 100 5.92 3.39 7.23
N PHE A 101 6.25 4.68 7.15
CA PHE A 101 7.35 5.18 6.32
C PHE A 101 8.57 5.43 7.18
N GLU A 102 9.59 4.57 7.05
CA GLU A 102 10.82 4.68 7.83
C GLU A 102 12.04 4.95 6.96
N GLN A 103 12.00 4.58 5.68
CA GLN A 103 13.14 4.71 4.77
C GLN A 103 12.89 5.81 3.74
N PRO A 104 13.83 6.75 3.58
CA PRO A 104 13.70 7.76 2.53
C PRO A 104 13.97 7.19 1.15
N SER A 105 13.33 7.79 0.15
CA SER A 105 13.62 7.55 -1.26
C SER A 105 13.67 8.87 -2.01
N SER A 106 14.14 8.85 -3.26
CA SER A 106 14.33 10.05 -4.05
C SER A 106 13.82 9.87 -5.49
N ASN A 107 13.80 10.95 -6.27
CA ASN A 107 13.44 10.90 -7.68
C ASN A 107 14.35 9.97 -8.49
N THR A 108 15.61 9.83 -8.10
CA THR A 108 16.56 8.96 -8.81
C THR A 108 16.45 7.50 -8.36
N HIS A 109 15.95 7.26 -7.16
CA HIS A 109 15.76 5.91 -6.59
C HIS A 109 14.42 5.83 -5.86
N PRO A 110 13.31 5.95 -6.61
CA PRO A 110 11.99 5.91 -6.01
C PRO A 110 11.61 4.50 -5.58
N PHE A 111 10.60 4.39 -4.74
CA PHE A 111 9.95 3.12 -4.44
C PHE A 111 8.78 2.89 -5.38
N LEU A 112 8.51 1.62 -5.67
CA LEU A 112 7.32 1.22 -6.44
C LEU A 112 6.29 0.61 -5.50
N PHE A 113 5.03 0.78 -5.83
CA PHE A 113 3.93 0.10 -5.14
C PHE A 113 2.88 -0.32 -6.17
N GLY A 114 2.07 -1.29 -5.82
CA GLY A 114 0.95 -1.70 -6.67
C GLY A 114 0.83 -3.20 -6.83
N SER A 115 0.31 -3.63 -7.95
CA SER A 115 0.09 -5.04 -8.26
C SER A 115 1.40 -5.81 -8.26
N SER A 116 1.44 -6.93 -7.52
CA SER A 116 2.61 -7.82 -7.47
C SER A 116 2.53 -8.95 -8.50
N ASN A 117 1.60 -8.92 -9.42
CA ASN A 117 1.46 -9.95 -10.44
C ASN A 117 2.60 -9.85 -11.44
N LEU A 118 3.60 -10.73 -11.30
CA LEU A 118 4.80 -10.71 -12.14
C LEU A 118 4.51 -11.00 -13.62
N MET A 119 3.44 -11.74 -13.92
CA MET A 119 3.09 -12.05 -15.31
C MET A 119 2.52 -10.84 -16.05
N LEU A 120 2.06 -9.84 -15.31
CA LEU A 120 1.53 -8.61 -15.85
C LEU A 120 2.38 -7.40 -15.46
N ALA A 121 3.66 -7.63 -15.13
CA ALA A 121 4.56 -6.58 -14.64
C ALA A 121 4.63 -5.38 -15.58
N ASP A 122 4.67 -5.63 -16.90
CA ASP A 122 4.74 -4.56 -17.90
C ASP A 122 3.43 -3.79 -18.06
N MET A 123 2.32 -4.38 -17.58
CA MET A 123 0.97 -3.80 -17.65
C MET A 123 0.35 -3.69 -16.26
N GLY A 124 1.18 -3.83 -15.22
CA GLY A 124 0.70 -3.83 -13.85
C GLY A 124 0.15 -2.48 -13.42
N SER A 125 -0.74 -2.54 -12.43
CA SER A 125 -1.26 -1.37 -11.74
C SER A 125 -0.19 -0.88 -10.77
N LEU A 126 0.73 -0.05 -11.25
CA LEU A 126 1.91 0.41 -10.51
C LEU A 126 1.92 1.90 -10.33
N GLY A 127 2.51 2.35 -9.23
CA GLY A 127 2.75 3.75 -8.95
C GLY A 127 4.14 3.97 -8.38
N ILE A 128 4.57 5.23 -8.38
CA ILE A 128 5.87 5.67 -7.85
C ILE A 128 5.64 6.43 -6.56
N MET A 129 6.45 6.09 -5.56
CA MET A 129 6.41 6.69 -4.24
C MET A 129 7.76 7.29 -3.87
N ILE A 130 7.72 8.51 -3.34
CA ILE A 130 8.87 9.17 -2.76
C ILE A 130 8.59 9.41 -1.28
N VAL A 131 9.57 9.10 -0.45
CA VAL A 131 9.51 9.29 1.01
C VAL A 131 10.64 10.22 1.40
N GLN A 132 10.32 11.34 2.05
CA GLN A 132 11.32 12.35 2.42
C GLN A 132 11.32 12.68 3.91
#